data_78baf92d5bfa0f5369cf9adbd71345ca
#
_entry.id   78baf92d5bfa0f5369cf9adbd71345ca
#
_cell.length_a   1.000
_cell.length_b   1.000
_cell.length_c   1.000
_cell.angle_alpha   90.00
_cell.angle_beta   90.00
_cell.angle_gamma   90.00
#
_symmetry.space_group_name_H-M   'P 1'
#
loop_
_entity.id
_entity.type
_entity.pdbx_description
1 polymer ?
#
loop_
_entity_poly.entity_id
_entity_poly.type
_entity_poly.pdbx_seq_one_letter_code
_entity_poly.pdbx_strand_id
1 'polypeptide(L)'
;MTAVDNITSLRQRREAIVRQHAEAENRHDVEATIATFHHPRYEFNGHPSDGGEAVRELLQGFMHGFPDFHIEPTRLRHLDDGVLVEGLMTGTHDGEWASMRPTGRRIEVPVVGIFEFDADRLLCEKVHLDMATVLTQIGVRPSVS
;
A
#
# COMPACT_ATOMS: atom_id res chain seq x y z
N MET A 1 -31.07 -14.86 7.66
CA MET A 1 -30.05 -14.14 6.87
C MET A 1 -29.85 -14.86 5.53
N THR A 2 -30.01 -14.15 4.44
CA THR A 2 -29.82 -14.70 3.10
C THR A 2 -28.35 -14.77 2.71
N ALA A 3 -28.02 -15.53 1.65
CA ALA A 3 -26.66 -15.57 1.10
C ALA A 3 -26.20 -14.18 0.62
N VAL A 4 -27.12 -13.38 0.06
CA VAL A 4 -26.85 -12.00 -0.38
C VAL A 4 -26.49 -11.12 0.82
N ASP A 5 -27.21 -11.24 1.94
CA ASP A 5 -26.91 -10.49 3.16
C ASP A 5 -25.54 -10.87 3.72
N ASN A 6 -25.16 -12.15 3.67
CA ASN A 6 -23.85 -12.64 4.11
C ASN A 6 -22.73 -12.08 3.25
N ILE A 7 -22.90 -12.04 1.92
CA ILE A 7 -21.91 -11.47 1.00
C ILE A 7 -21.76 -9.97 1.25
N THR A 8 -22.87 -9.25 1.38
CA THR A 8 -22.86 -7.80 1.66
C THR A 8 -22.14 -7.50 2.97
N SER A 9 -22.44 -8.25 4.03
CA SER A 9 -21.81 -8.10 5.33
C SER A 9 -20.29 -8.38 5.26
N LEU A 10 -19.88 -9.42 4.53
CA LEU A 10 -18.46 -9.74 4.34
C LEU A 10 -17.73 -8.62 3.59
N ARG A 11 -18.34 -8.11 2.52
CA ARG A 11 -17.76 -6.99 1.76
C ARG A 11 -17.59 -5.73 2.61
N GLN A 12 -18.58 -5.44 3.45
CA GLN A 12 -18.51 -4.31 4.38
C GLN A 12 -17.35 -4.46 5.38
N ARG A 13 -17.16 -5.66 5.93
CA ARG A 13 -16.05 -5.93 6.86
C ARG A 13 -14.69 -5.81 6.17
N ARG A 14 -14.55 -6.35 4.96
CA ARG A 14 -13.31 -6.23 4.18
C ARG A 14 -13.01 -4.77 3.86
N GLU A 15 -14.00 -4.02 3.42
CA GLU A 15 -13.84 -2.59 3.13
C GLU A 15 -13.41 -1.79 4.37
N ALA A 16 -14.00 -2.08 5.53
CA ALA A 16 -13.64 -1.45 6.78
C ALA A 16 -12.16 -1.70 7.14
N ILE A 17 -11.68 -2.93 6.95
CA ILE A 17 -10.28 -3.29 7.21
C ILE A 17 -9.35 -2.54 6.24
N VAL A 18 -9.69 -2.48 4.96
CA VAL A 18 -8.90 -1.77 3.94
C VAL A 18 -8.82 -0.28 4.27
N ARG A 19 -9.92 0.35 4.66
CA ARG A 19 -9.93 1.77 5.05
C ARG A 19 -9.13 2.02 6.32
N GLN A 20 -9.25 1.16 7.30
CA GLN A 20 -8.46 1.22 8.53
C GLN A 20 -6.96 1.10 8.23
N HIS A 21 -6.59 0.19 7.32
CA HIS A 21 -5.21 0.01 6.86
C HIS A 21 -4.67 1.29 6.21
N ALA A 22 -5.40 1.85 5.25
CA ALA A 22 -5.00 3.07 4.55
C ALA A 22 -4.88 4.27 5.51
N GLU A 23 -5.80 4.40 6.47
CA GLU A 23 -5.74 5.44 7.48
C GLU A 23 -4.51 5.30 8.39
N ALA A 24 -4.17 4.06 8.78
CA ALA A 24 -2.98 3.79 9.59
C ALA A 24 -1.70 4.14 8.82
N GLU A 25 -1.61 3.76 7.54
CA GLU A 25 -0.48 4.14 6.69
C GLU A 25 -0.36 5.67 6.58
N ASN A 26 -1.46 6.36 6.36
CA ASN A 26 -1.46 7.83 6.21
C ASN A 26 -1.10 8.55 7.51
N ARG A 27 -1.33 7.93 8.67
CA ARG A 27 -0.84 8.44 9.95
C ARG A 27 0.63 8.06 10.21
N HIS A 28 1.24 7.27 9.31
CA HIS A 28 2.58 6.70 9.48
C HIS A 28 2.69 5.83 10.74
N ASP A 29 1.59 5.19 11.11
CA ASP A 29 1.53 4.24 12.22
C ASP A 29 1.79 2.83 11.68
N VAL A 30 3.06 2.44 11.65
CA VAL A 30 3.51 1.16 11.11
C VAL A 30 2.88 -0.01 11.86
N GLU A 31 2.86 0.05 13.18
CA GLU A 31 2.32 -1.06 13.98
C GLU A 31 0.80 -1.22 13.80
N ALA A 32 0.07 -0.12 13.71
CA ALA A 32 -1.36 -0.16 13.42
C ALA A 32 -1.63 -0.72 12.01
N THR A 33 -0.80 -0.39 11.04
CA THR A 33 -0.88 -0.94 9.69
C THR A 33 -0.68 -2.45 9.70
N ILE A 34 0.37 -2.93 10.36
CA ILE A 34 0.67 -4.37 10.50
C ILE A 34 -0.48 -5.08 11.22
N ALA A 35 -1.08 -4.46 12.22
CA ALA A 35 -2.17 -5.04 13.00
C ALA A 35 -3.45 -5.29 12.17
N THR A 36 -3.61 -4.68 11.01
CA THR A 36 -4.75 -4.95 10.13
C THR A 36 -4.67 -6.30 9.42
N PHE A 37 -3.49 -6.88 9.36
CA PHE A 37 -3.27 -8.20 8.75
C PHE A 37 -3.58 -9.32 9.74
N HIS A 38 -4.15 -10.40 9.22
CA HIS A 38 -4.12 -11.69 9.90
C HIS A 38 -2.73 -12.32 9.81
N HIS A 39 -2.13 -12.24 8.60
CA HIS A 39 -0.73 -12.59 8.37
C HIS A 39 -0.10 -11.46 7.56
N PRO A 40 0.83 -10.67 8.14
CA PRO A 40 1.44 -9.55 7.43
C PRO A 40 2.23 -10.03 6.21
N ARG A 41 1.83 -9.54 5.05
CA ARG A 41 2.52 -9.81 3.79
C ARG A 41 2.21 -8.72 2.77
N TYR A 42 3.27 -8.18 2.18
CA TYR A 42 3.19 -7.31 1.01
C TYR A 42 3.86 -7.97 -0.18
N GLU A 43 3.36 -7.70 -1.36
CA GLU A 43 4.09 -7.90 -2.60
C GLU A 43 4.16 -6.55 -3.31
N PHE A 44 5.32 -5.95 -3.33
CA PHE A 44 5.54 -4.66 -3.95
C PHE A 44 6.15 -4.86 -5.33
N ASN A 45 5.38 -4.56 -6.39
CA ASN A 45 5.77 -4.83 -7.78
C ASN A 45 6.31 -6.25 -7.96
N GLY A 46 5.66 -7.24 -7.33
CA GLY A 46 6.04 -8.64 -7.39
C GLY A 46 7.14 -9.06 -6.40
N HIS A 47 7.69 -8.14 -5.62
CA HIS A 47 8.71 -8.46 -4.60
C HIS A 47 8.06 -8.70 -3.25
N PRO A 48 8.16 -9.91 -2.69
CA PRO A 48 7.50 -10.25 -1.43
C PRO A 48 8.25 -9.72 -0.22
N SER A 49 7.48 -9.25 0.76
CA SER A 49 7.90 -8.99 2.13
C SER A 49 6.96 -9.77 3.03
N ASP A 50 7.43 -10.90 3.56
CA ASP A 50 6.60 -11.83 4.34
C ASP A 50 6.94 -11.76 5.81
N GLY A 51 5.90 -11.65 6.64
CA GLY A 51 6.02 -11.52 8.08
C GLY A 51 6.12 -10.07 8.56
N GLY A 52 5.81 -9.87 9.86
CA GLY A 52 5.73 -8.53 10.46
C GLY A 52 7.02 -7.72 10.36
N GLU A 53 8.17 -8.36 10.52
CA GLU A 53 9.46 -7.65 10.45
C GLU A 53 9.77 -7.15 9.04
N ALA A 54 9.58 -8.00 8.02
CA ALA A 54 9.80 -7.62 6.63
C ALA A 54 8.84 -6.51 6.18
N VAL A 55 7.59 -6.60 6.59
CA VAL A 55 6.57 -5.57 6.31
C VAL A 55 6.95 -4.25 7.01
N ARG A 56 7.41 -4.32 8.26
CA ARG A 56 7.86 -3.14 9.00
C ARG A 56 9.00 -2.43 8.28
N GLU A 57 10.00 -3.17 7.82
CA GLU A 57 11.13 -2.61 7.06
C GLU A 57 10.68 -1.93 5.77
N LEU A 58 9.76 -2.55 5.04
CA LEU A 58 9.21 -1.98 3.82
C LEU A 58 8.50 -0.63 4.10
N LEU A 59 7.61 -0.61 5.07
CA LEU A 59 6.85 0.59 5.42
C LEU A 59 7.76 1.70 5.96
N GLN A 60 8.68 1.36 6.84
CA GLN A 60 9.63 2.32 7.40
C GLN A 60 10.52 2.91 6.31
N GLY A 61 10.93 2.12 5.33
CA GLY A 61 11.72 2.59 4.20
C GLY A 61 11.00 3.66 3.38
N PHE A 62 9.73 3.44 3.06
CA PHE A 62 8.90 4.41 2.36
C PHE A 62 8.68 5.68 3.18
N MET A 63 8.34 5.54 4.43
CA MET A 63 8.06 6.66 5.34
C MET A 63 9.32 7.47 5.64
N HIS A 64 10.49 6.83 5.65
CA HIS A 64 11.78 7.52 5.78
C HIS A 64 12.11 8.33 4.54
N GLY A 65 11.96 7.73 3.36
CA GLY A 65 12.22 8.41 2.09
C GLY A 65 11.24 9.52 1.78
N PHE A 66 9.99 9.32 2.15
CA PHE A 66 8.87 10.23 1.90
C PHE A 66 8.12 10.51 3.21
N PRO A 67 8.64 11.43 4.05
CA PRO A 67 8.06 11.67 5.39
C PRO A 67 6.62 12.21 5.37
N ASP A 68 6.19 12.78 4.25
CA ASP A 68 4.83 13.25 4.01
C ASP A 68 4.02 12.30 3.13
N PHE A 69 4.45 11.05 3.04
CA PHE A 69 3.77 10.01 2.25
C PHE A 69 2.27 9.96 2.55
N HIS A 70 1.47 9.94 1.48
CA HIS A 70 0.02 9.87 1.58
C HIS A 70 -0.55 9.08 0.42
N ILE A 71 -1.52 8.21 0.72
CA ILE A 71 -2.30 7.52 -0.29
C ILE A 71 -3.75 8.00 -0.18
N GLU A 72 -4.28 8.51 -1.29
CA GLU A 72 -5.68 8.86 -1.43
C GLU A 72 -6.39 7.75 -2.22
N PRO A 73 -7.22 6.91 -1.57
CA PRO A 73 -8.04 5.95 -2.30
C PRO A 73 -9.08 6.69 -3.14
N THR A 74 -9.12 6.40 -4.44
CA THR A 74 -10.06 7.02 -5.38
C THR A 74 -11.20 6.10 -5.75
N ARG A 75 -10.98 4.78 -5.69
CA ARG A 75 -12.01 3.79 -6.01
C ARG A 75 -11.69 2.45 -5.36
N LEU A 76 -12.70 1.83 -4.76
CA LEU A 76 -12.64 0.46 -4.27
C LEU A 76 -13.52 -0.43 -5.13
N ARG A 77 -13.00 -1.62 -5.46
CA ARG A 77 -13.73 -2.65 -6.19
C ARG A 77 -13.66 -3.96 -5.41
N HIS A 78 -14.80 -4.57 -5.18
CA HIS A 78 -14.84 -5.87 -4.52
C HIS A 78 -14.54 -7.00 -5.50
N LEU A 79 -13.69 -7.93 -5.06
CA LEU A 79 -13.35 -9.16 -5.74
C LEU A 79 -13.91 -10.33 -4.92
N ASP A 80 -14.00 -11.52 -5.51
CA ASP A 80 -14.44 -12.70 -4.77
C ASP A 80 -13.55 -12.97 -3.53
N ASP A 81 -12.26 -12.76 -3.67
CA ASP A 81 -11.27 -13.00 -2.62
C ASP A 81 -10.66 -11.73 -2.04
N GLY A 82 -11.25 -10.57 -2.25
CA GLY A 82 -10.70 -9.37 -1.66
C GLY A 82 -11.22 -8.05 -2.19
N VAL A 83 -10.35 -7.05 -2.12
CA VAL A 83 -10.66 -5.68 -2.52
C VAL A 83 -9.52 -5.12 -3.35
N LEU A 84 -9.85 -4.54 -4.50
CA LEU A 84 -8.91 -3.77 -5.31
C LEU A 84 -9.11 -2.28 -5.02
N VAL A 85 -8.02 -1.58 -4.75
CA VAL A 85 -8.03 -0.14 -4.48
C VAL A 85 -7.24 0.57 -5.56
N GLU A 86 -7.88 1.47 -6.27
CA GLU A 86 -7.21 2.46 -7.10
C GLU A 86 -6.98 3.70 -6.25
N GLY A 87 -5.78 4.27 -6.32
CA GLY A 87 -5.43 5.43 -5.52
C GLY A 87 -4.38 6.31 -6.16
N LEU A 88 -4.11 7.41 -5.47
CA LEU A 88 -3.05 8.34 -5.82
C LEU A 88 -2.06 8.39 -4.67
N MET A 89 -0.80 8.10 -4.96
CA MET A 89 0.27 8.21 -3.98
C MET A 89 1.01 9.52 -4.18
N THR A 90 1.20 10.26 -3.10
CA THR A 90 1.93 11.52 -3.09
C THR A 90 2.99 11.49 -2.00
N GLY A 91 4.01 12.30 -2.16
CA GLY A 91 5.06 12.47 -1.17
C GLY A 91 6.17 13.38 -1.68
N THR A 92 7.07 13.75 -0.78
CA THR A 92 8.27 14.53 -1.10
C THR A 92 9.49 13.72 -0.71
N HIS A 93 10.44 13.61 -1.63
CA HIS A 93 11.68 12.84 -1.42
C HIS A 93 12.63 13.62 -0.53
N ASP A 94 12.36 13.64 0.76
CA ASP A 94 13.12 14.37 1.78
C ASP A 94 14.04 13.50 2.63
N GLY A 95 13.98 12.17 2.47
CA GLY A 95 14.86 11.23 3.13
C GLY A 95 15.57 10.32 2.14
N GLU A 96 16.65 9.68 2.58
CA GLU A 96 17.30 8.66 1.76
C GLU A 96 16.35 7.50 1.52
N TRP A 97 16.24 7.06 0.27
CA TRP A 97 15.41 5.95 -0.13
C TRP A 97 16.09 5.15 -1.24
N ALA A 98 16.13 3.83 -1.07
CA ALA A 98 16.75 2.92 -2.04
C ALA A 98 18.17 3.38 -2.44
N SER A 99 18.97 3.78 -1.46
CA SER A 99 20.34 4.32 -1.60
C SER A 99 20.43 5.63 -2.40
N MET A 100 19.31 6.30 -2.64
CA MET A 100 19.25 7.61 -3.29
C MET A 100 19.18 8.72 -2.26
N ARG A 101 20.01 9.76 -2.44
CA ARG A 101 19.98 10.93 -1.57
C ARG A 101 18.69 11.73 -1.75
N PRO A 102 18.20 12.41 -0.70
CA PRO A 102 17.02 13.25 -0.81
C PRO A 102 17.16 14.29 -1.93
N THR A 103 16.14 14.38 -2.79
CA THR A 103 16.12 15.36 -3.89
C THR A 103 15.22 16.55 -3.61
N GLY A 104 14.36 16.46 -2.57
CA GLY A 104 13.36 17.46 -2.26
C GLY A 104 12.23 17.54 -3.28
N ARG A 105 12.18 16.61 -4.24
CA ARG A 105 11.18 16.61 -5.30
C ARG A 105 9.92 15.88 -4.87
N ARG A 106 8.79 16.36 -5.37
CA ARG A 106 7.48 15.76 -5.11
C ARG A 106 7.18 14.67 -6.10
N ILE A 107 6.57 13.59 -5.60
CA ILE A 107 5.97 12.55 -6.44
C ILE A 107 4.44 12.61 -6.34
N GLU A 108 3.80 12.27 -7.45
CA GLU A 108 2.36 12.09 -7.55
C GLU A 108 2.10 11.01 -8.59
N VAL A 109 1.72 9.81 -8.15
CA VAL A 109 1.71 8.62 -8.99
C VAL A 109 0.46 7.80 -8.71
N PRO A 110 -0.25 7.32 -9.74
CA PRO A 110 -1.31 6.33 -9.55
C PRO A 110 -0.76 5.06 -8.91
N VAL A 111 -1.52 4.49 -8.01
CA VAL A 111 -1.19 3.24 -7.33
C VAL A 111 -2.39 2.31 -7.34
N VAL A 112 -2.13 1.01 -7.46
CA VAL A 112 -3.14 -0.02 -7.33
C VAL A 112 -2.73 -0.97 -6.21
N GLY A 113 -3.62 -1.17 -5.25
CA GLY A 113 -3.46 -2.17 -4.20
C GLY A 113 -4.51 -3.26 -4.35
N ILE A 114 -4.06 -4.51 -4.28
CA ILE A 114 -4.95 -5.66 -4.26
C ILE A 114 -4.83 -6.30 -2.89
N PHE A 115 -5.90 -6.19 -2.10
CA PHE A 115 -5.98 -6.75 -0.75
C PHE A 115 -6.62 -8.12 -0.83
N GLU A 116 -5.85 -9.16 -0.56
CA GLU A 116 -6.31 -10.55 -0.59
C GLU A 116 -6.79 -10.98 0.80
N PHE A 117 -7.97 -11.59 0.83
CA PHE A 117 -8.65 -12.01 2.05
C PHE A 117 -8.99 -13.50 2.02
N ASP A 118 -8.98 -14.10 3.21
CA ASP A 118 -9.71 -15.33 3.50
C ASP A 118 -10.83 -14.96 4.46
N ALA A 119 -12.10 -15.04 4.05
CA ALA A 119 -13.23 -14.44 4.74
C ALA A 119 -12.94 -12.96 5.04
N ASP A 120 -12.94 -12.53 6.29
CA ASP A 120 -12.61 -11.16 6.70
C ASP A 120 -11.17 -11.02 7.23
N ARG A 121 -10.29 -11.98 6.93
CA ARG A 121 -8.88 -11.95 7.36
C ARG A 121 -8.00 -11.48 6.21
N LEU A 122 -7.29 -10.38 6.40
CA LEU A 122 -6.37 -9.83 5.41
C LEU A 122 -5.08 -10.66 5.40
N LEU A 123 -4.77 -11.24 4.26
CA LEU A 123 -3.62 -12.14 4.08
C LEU A 123 -2.45 -11.50 3.34
N CYS A 124 -2.72 -10.57 2.44
CA CYS A 124 -1.68 -9.97 1.62
C CYS A 124 -2.17 -8.68 0.98
N GLU A 125 -1.29 -7.70 0.84
CA GLU A 125 -1.50 -6.56 -0.03
C GLU A 125 -0.49 -6.60 -1.18
N LYS A 126 -0.99 -6.64 -2.41
CA LYS A 126 -0.16 -6.54 -3.61
C LYS A 126 -0.25 -5.11 -4.13
N VAL A 127 0.88 -4.42 -4.11
CA VAL A 127 0.97 -3.03 -4.54
C VAL A 127 1.65 -2.96 -5.90
N HIS A 128 1.01 -2.29 -6.84
CA HIS A 128 1.57 -2.00 -8.15
C HIS A 128 1.74 -0.51 -8.30
N LEU A 129 2.98 -0.09 -8.47
CA LEU A 129 3.39 1.30 -8.58
C LEU A 129 4.35 1.44 -9.75
N ASP A 130 4.11 2.45 -10.59
CA ASP A 130 5.01 2.75 -11.70
C ASP A 130 6.31 3.39 -11.18
N MET A 131 7.31 2.56 -10.95
CA MET A 131 8.61 2.99 -10.43
C MET A 131 9.37 3.87 -11.42
N ALA A 132 9.19 3.68 -12.73
CA ALA A 132 9.83 4.54 -13.72
C ALA A 132 9.34 5.98 -13.59
N THR A 133 8.03 6.17 -13.35
CA THR A 133 7.47 7.50 -13.10
C THR A 133 7.99 8.09 -11.79
N VAL A 134 8.04 7.32 -10.71
CA VAL A 134 8.61 7.78 -9.44
C VAL A 134 10.05 8.26 -9.64
N LEU A 135 10.89 7.44 -10.25
CA LEU A 135 12.30 7.76 -10.48
C LEU A 135 12.45 9.02 -11.36
N THR A 136 11.64 9.15 -12.40
CA THR A 136 11.64 10.34 -13.26
C THR A 136 11.28 11.60 -12.46
N GLN A 137 10.24 11.52 -11.64
CA GLN A 137 9.79 12.66 -10.83
C GLN A 137 10.82 13.09 -9.78
N ILE A 138 11.56 12.17 -9.20
CA ILE A 138 12.64 12.52 -8.25
C ILE A 138 13.97 12.86 -8.95
N GLY A 139 13.99 12.81 -10.29
CA GLY A 139 15.14 13.26 -11.07
C GLY A 139 16.19 12.19 -11.32
N VAL A 140 15.86 10.92 -11.11
CA VAL A 140 16.74 9.78 -11.42
C VAL A 140 16.29 9.21 -12.75
N ARG A 141 17.19 9.12 -13.72
CA ARG A 141 16.87 8.47 -14.99
C ARG A 141 17.02 6.96 -14.84
N PRO A 142 15.97 6.18 -15.16
CA PRO A 142 16.14 4.74 -15.26
C PRO A 142 17.20 4.43 -16.33
N SER A 143 18.16 3.58 -15.99
CA SER A 143 19.13 3.10 -17.01
C SER A 143 18.41 2.11 -17.90
N VAL A 144 18.42 2.39 -19.21
CA VAL A 144 17.95 1.44 -20.23
C VAL A 144 19.19 0.69 -20.72
N SER A 145 19.26 -0.58 -20.36
CA SER A 145 20.31 -1.49 -20.83
C SER A 145 19.81 -2.30 -22.03
#